data_b1ab9a38bb925d17d4e11df3ace512a4
#
_entry.id   b1ab9a38bb925d17d4e11df3ace512a4
#
_cell.length_a   1.000
_cell.length_b   1.000
_cell.length_c   1.000
_cell.angle_alpha   90.00
_cell.angle_beta   90.00
_cell.angle_gamma   90.00
#
_symmetry.space_group_name_H-M   'P 1'
#
loop_
_entity.id
_entity.type
_entity.pdbx_description
1 polymer ?
#
loop_
_entity_poly.entity_id
_entity_poly.type
_entity_poly.pdbx_seq_one_letter_code
_entity_poly.pdbx_strand_id
1 'polypeptide(L)'
;MMRVPSTKVQNNFGRYLKYVEVNEEIIVTKKGRDVARMISCENPDSNRVKEGAAEYRTNGGWVTYEEFLELVEASEQRFELIDGVVYNLASPTYKHQHIVHEIHGAFYNWFKGKKCIPLTSPFDITFFKAENNICVVQPDIIVMCDKENIDKKDKYKGIPTLVIEVLSPSTRSKDMLKKLDLYKQCGVREYWIVDPQNSQTMVYSLDNNDIVNSIAYGKGASAYVQSYYFNGLQVALDDMFSD
;
A
#
# COMPACT_ATOMS: atom_id res chain seq x y z
N MET A 1 13.21 0.54 -13.86
CA MET A 1 14.34 1.22 -14.59
C MET A 1 13.75 2.08 -15.69
N MET A 2 13.94 3.39 -15.61
CA MET A 2 13.33 4.40 -16.50
C MET A 2 14.35 4.89 -17.53
N ARG A 3 14.00 4.94 -18.84
CA ARG A 3 14.82 5.55 -19.89
C ARG A 3 14.31 6.94 -20.25
N VAL A 4 15.16 7.96 -20.09
CA VAL A 4 14.77 9.38 -20.26
C VAL A 4 15.74 10.11 -21.17
N PRO A 5 15.27 10.86 -22.18
CA PRO A 5 16.11 11.70 -23.01
C PRO A 5 16.87 12.77 -22.18
N SER A 6 18.16 12.99 -22.50
CA SER A 6 19.00 13.94 -21.77
C SER A 6 18.42 15.35 -21.69
N THR A 7 17.71 15.79 -22.73
CA THR A 7 17.02 17.09 -22.74
C THR A 7 15.91 17.17 -21.73
N LYS A 8 15.13 16.09 -21.53
CA LYS A 8 14.10 16.05 -20.49
C LYS A 8 14.73 16.05 -19.10
N VAL A 9 15.85 15.32 -18.90
CA VAL A 9 16.57 15.31 -17.62
C VAL A 9 17.12 16.71 -17.31
N GLN A 10 17.73 17.39 -18.26
CA GLN A 10 18.25 18.75 -18.08
C GLN A 10 17.17 19.74 -17.67
N ASN A 11 16.02 19.70 -18.32
CA ASN A 11 14.92 20.65 -18.05
C ASN A 11 14.18 20.35 -16.74
N ASN A 12 14.29 19.12 -16.21
CA ASN A 12 13.54 18.67 -15.03
C ASN A 12 14.44 17.86 -14.08
N PHE A 13 15.70 18.26 -13.92
CA PHE A 13 16.71 17.50 -13.17
C PHE A 13 16.26 17.18 -11.74
N GLY A 14 15.72 18.18 -11.04
CA GLY A 14 15.17 17.98 -9.69
C GLY A 14 14.07 16.94 -9.59
N ARG A 15 13.23 16.81 -10.63
CA ARG A 15 12.19 15.78 -10.71
C ARG A 15 12.81 14.37 -10.81
N TYR A 16 13.85 14.20 -11.67
CA TYR A 16 14.48 12.89 -11.84
C TYR A 16 15.36 12.51 -10.66
N LEU A 17 15.94 13.47 -9.94
CA LEU A 17 16.58 13.20 -8.65
C LEU A 17 15.58 12.60 -7.66
N LYS A 18 14.36 13.11 -7.66
CA LYS A 18 13.30 12.60 -6.82
C LYS A 18 13.03 11.11 -7.07
N TYR A 19 13.02 10.68 -8.30
CA TYR A 19 12.81 9.26 -8.63
C TYR A 19 14.00 8.39 -8.20
N VAL A 20 15.21 8.91 -8.30
CA VAL A 20 16.44 8.24 -7.82
C VAL A 20 16.41 8.06 -6.29
N GLU A 21 15.90 9.04 -5.55
CA GLU A 21 15.78 8.96 -4.08
C GLU A 21 14.83 7.85 -3.61
N VAL A 22 13.83 7.46 -4.42
CA VAL A 22 12.96 6.30 -4.16
C VAL A 22 13.50 5.00 -4.78
N ASN A 23 14.81 4.94 -5.02
CA ASN A 23 15.51 3.80 -5.60
C ASN A 23 15.08 3.45 -7.05
N GLU A 24 14.47 4.38 -7.79
CA GLU A 24 14.26 4.19 -9.22
C GLU A 24 15.55 4.50 -9.99
N GLU A 25 15.98 3.56 -10.80
CA GLU A 25 17.15 3.72 -11.67
C GLU A 25 16.76 4.45 -12.96
N ILE A 26 17.46 5.54 -13.29
CA ILE A 26 17.24 6.32 -14.49
C ILE A 26 18.40 6.17 -15.46
N ILE A 27 18.11 5.66 -16.64
CA ILE A 27 19.03 5.63 -17.77
C ILE A 27 18.80 6.89 -18.62
N VAL A 28 19.80 7.75 -18.66
CA VAL A 28 19.77 8.95 -19.50
C VAL A 28 20.17 8.59 -20.92
N THR A 29 19.31 8.91 -21.89
CA THR A 29 19.56 8.62 -23.30
C THR A 29 19.88 9.87 -24.10
N LYS A 30 20.76 9.77 -25.10
CA LYS A 30 21.08 10.82 -26.08
C LYS A 30 21.13 10.23 -27.47
N LYS A 31 20.29 10.75 -28.37
CA LYS A 31 20.18 10.23 -29.76
C LYS A 31 19.93 8.70 -29.78
N GLY A 32 19.08 8.21 -28.89
CA GLY A 32 18.72 6.78 -28.81
C GLY A 32 19.77 5.85 -28.16
N ARG A 33 20.87 6.39 -27.63
CA ARG A 33 21.92 5.63 -26.93
C ARG A 33 21.92 5.96 -25.45
N ASP A 34 22.11 4.96 -24.60
CA ASP A 34 22.29 5.12 -23.15
C ASP A 34 23.64 5.83 -22.92
N VAL A 35 23.65 6.96 -22.22
CA VAL A 35 24.87 7.79 -22.02
C VAL A 35 25.21 8.03 -20.55
N ALA A 36 24.26 7.88 -19.65
CA ALA A 36 24.49 8.00 -18.22
C ALA A 36 23.44 7.19 -17.44
N ARG A 37 23.75 6.92 -16.18
CA ARG A 37 22.89 6.23 -15.23
C ARG A 37 22.83 7.05 -13.96
N MET A 38 21.64 7.31 -13.46
CA MET A 38 21.41 7.96 -12.17
C MET A 38 20.87 6.91 -11.21
N ILE A 39 21.55 6.72 -10.11
CA ILE A 39 21.20 5.79 -9.03
C ILE A 39 21.36 6.50 -7.69
N SER A 40 20.66 5.99 -6.66
CA SER A 40 20.84 6.48 -5.30
C SER A 40 22.29 6.24 -4.82
N CYS A 41 22.86 7.21 -4.12
CA CYS A 41 24.18 7.08 -3.50
C CYS A 41 24.15 6.29 -2.18
N GLU A 42 22.99 5.86 -1.71
CA GLU A 42 22.90 5.03 -0.52
C GLU A 42 23.40 3.62 -0.83
N ASN A 43 24.70 3.45 -0.59
CA ASN A 43 25.49 2.24 -0.39
C ASN A 43 25.21 1.02 -1.31
N PRO A 44 25.99 0.85 -2.40
CA PRO A 44 25.90 -0.33 -3.27
C PRO A 44 26.35 -1.65 -2.61
N ASP A 45 26.94 -1.63 -1.40
CA ASP A 45 27.47 -2.82 -0.72
C ASP A 45 26.59 -3.39 0.39
N SER A 46 25.40 -2.87 0.60
CA SER A 46 24.45 -3.54 1.49
C SER A 46 23.72 -4.65 0.74
N ASN A 47 24.32 -5.83 0.65
CA ASN A 47 23.66 -7.13 0.42
C ASN A 47 22.66 -7.50 1.55
N ARG A 48 22.19 -6.50 2.27
CA ARG A 48 21.01 -6.56 3.11
C ARG A 48 19.89 -5.94 2.30
N VAL A 49 18.98 -6.78 1.85
CA VAL A 49 17.61 -6.37 1.53
C VAL A 49 17.12 -5.63 2.77
N LYS A 50 17.33 -4.30 2.82
CA LYS A 50 16.59 -3.44 3.72
C LYS A 50 15.17 -3.46 3.17
N GLU A 51 14.34 -4.31 3.74
CA GLU A 51 12.90 -4.15 3.74
C GLU A 51 12.61 -2.81 4.40
N GLY A 52 12.67 -1.73 3.64
CA GLY A 52 12.39 -0.38 4.05
C GLY A 52 11.71 0.30 2.88
N ALA A 53 10.42 0.62 3.02
CA ALA A 53 9.82 1.59 2.13
C ALA A 53 10.66 2.87 2.25
N ALA A 54 11.50 3.16 1.24
CA ALA A 54 12.25 4.41 1.19
C ALA A 54 11.22 5.54 1.12
N GLU A 55 11.11 6.30 2.21
CA GLU A 55 10.21 7.45 2.29
C GLU A 55 10.83 8.56 1.45
N TYR A 56 10.18 8.89 0.34
CA TYR A 56 10.59 10.01 -0.48
C TYR A 56 9.93 11.29 0.05
N ARG A 57 10.74 12.16 0.64
CA ARG A 57 10.37 13.55 0.95
C ARG A 57 11.08 14.48 -0.02
N THR A 58 10.34 15.20 -0.83
CA THR A 58 10.92 16.31 -1.58
C THR A 58 11.42 17.37 -0.59
N ASN A 59 12.59 17.97 -0.85
CA ASN A 59 12.96 19.23 -0.23
C ASN A 59 11.92 20.31 -0.59
N GLY A 60 10.80 20.34 0.13
CA GLY A 60 9.77 21.37 0.06
C GLY A 60 8.67 21.23 -0.98
N GLY A 61 8.54 20.11 -1.70
CA GLY A 61 7.47 19.91 -2.68
C GLY A 61 6.74 18.57 -2.56
N TRP A 62 5.42 18.60 -2.63
CA TRP A 62 4.55 17.43 -2.74
C TRP A 62 4.62 16.88 -4.16
N VAL A 63 4.60 15.53 -4.31
CA VAL A 63 4.41 14.89 -5.61
C VAL A 63 2.92 14.98 -5.96
N THR A 64 2.60 15.54 -7.11
CA THR A 64 1.22 15.59 -7.58
C THR A 64 0.75 14.23 -8.07
N TYR A 65 -0.55 14.05 -8.20
CA TYR A 65 -1.12 12.81 -8.73
C TYR A 65 -0.66 12.53 -10.17
N GLU A 66 -0.56 13.56 -10.99
CA GLU A 66 -0.08 13.47 -12.38
C GLU A 66 1.39 13.04 -12.44
N GLU A 67 2.26 13.63 -11.61
CA GLU A 67 3.66 13.22 -11.49
C GLU A 67 3.80 11.78 -11.01
N PHE A 68 2.94 11.35 -10.09
CA PHE A 68 2.88 9.96 -9.62
C PHE A 68 2.49 9.00 -10.75
N LEU A 69 1.46 9.32 -11.55
CA LEU A 69 1.05 8.49 -12.68
C LEU A 69 2.15 8.34 -13.73
N GLU A 70 2.89 9.43 -14.03
CA GLU A 70 4.04 9.36 -14.93
C GLU A 70 5.17 8.48 -14.38
N LEU A 71 5.41 8.49 -13.04
CA LEU A 71 6.38 7.61 -12.40
C LEU A 71 5.96 6.14 -12.53
N VAL A 72 4.69 5.82 -12.22
CA VAL A 72 4.16 4.45 -12.31
C VAL A 72 4.20 3.92 -13.75
N GLU A 73 3.85 4.76 -14.74
CA GLU A 73 3.87 4.36 -16.15
C GLU A 73 5.29 4.09 -16.67
N ALA A 74 6.28 4.83 -16.13
CA ALA A 74 7.66 4.75 -16.58
C ALA A 74 8.51 3.69 -15.83
N SER A 75 7.98 3.08 -14.77
CA SER A 75 8.69 2.14 -13.89
C SER A 75 8.04 0.76 -13.88
N GLU A 76 8.84 -0.28 -13.67
CA GLU A 76 8.37 -1.63 -13.38
C GLU A 76 8.15 -1.88 -11.88
N GLN A 77 8.51 -0.90 -11.04
CA GLN A 77 8.31 -0.98 -9.58
C GLN A 77 6.90 -0.57 -9.19
N ARG A 78 6.50 -0.98 -8.00
CA ARG A 78 5.20 -0.62 -7.42
C ARG A 78 5.39 0.52 -6.43
N PHE A 79 4.47 1.49 -6.45
CA PHE A 79 4.52 2.65 -5.60
C PHE A 79 3.16 2.94 -4.96
N GLU A 80 3.20 3.58 -3.79
CA GLU A 80 2.06 4.25 -3.17
C GLU A 80 2.30 5.74 -3.12
N LEU A 81 1.24 6.53 -3.18
CA LEU A 81 1.23 7.98 -2.96
C LEU A 81 0.35 8.28 -1.75
N ILE A 82 0.93 8.82 -0.69
CA ILE A 82 0.18 9.21 0.51
C ILE A 82 0.58 10.63 0.90
N ASP A 83 -0.38 11.56 0.90
CA ASP A 83 -0.17 12.96 1.25
C ASP A 83 1.05 13.57 0.51
N GLY A 84 1.12 13.35 -0.81
CA GLY A 84 2.21 13.86 -1.67
C GLY A 84 3.57 13.20 -1.49
N VAL A 85 3.66 12.13 -0.69
CA VAL A 85 4.88 11.34 -0.49
C VAL A 85 4.75 10.02 -1.24
N VAL A 86 5.77 9.69 -2.06
CA VAL A 86 5.86 8.42 -2.78
C VAL A 86 6.58 7.38 -1.93
N TYR A 87 6.04 6.18 -1.87
CA TYR A 87 6.62 5.02 -1.20
C TYR A 87 6.84 3.89 -2.22
N ASN A 88 8.05 3.36 -2.27
CA ASN A 88 8.33 2.16 -3.06
C ASN A 88 7.90 0.91 -2.28
N LEU A 89 7.23 -0.03 -2.95
CA LEU A 89 6.76 -1.28 -2.35
C LEU A 89 7.76 -2.39 -2.62
N ALA A 90 8.29 -2.99 -1.56
CA ALA A 90 9.15 -4.16 -1.64
C ALA A 90 8.35 -5.45 -1.89
N SER A 91 9.02 -6.50 -2.34
CA SER A 91 8.42 -7.83 -2.41
C SER A 91 8.18 -8.39 -1.01
N PRO A 92 6.99 -8.97 -0.76
CA PRO A 92 6.66 -9.51 0.57
C PRO A 92 7.40 -10.81 0.86
N THR A 93 7.55 -11.12 2.17
CA THR A 93 8.11 -12.40 2.64
C THR A 93 7.08 -13.53 2.53
N TYR A 94 7.55 -14.79 2.63
CA TYR A 94 6.66 -15.97 2.70
C TYR A 94 5.64 -15.84 3.84
N LYS A 95 6.09 -15.52 5.05
CA LYS A 95 5.21 -15.38 6.23
C LYS A 95 4.11 -14.35 6.03
N HIS A 96 4.46 -13.20 5.42
CA HIS A 96 3.49 -12.18 5.05
C HIS A 96 2.45 -12.72 4.06
N GLN A 97 2.90 -13.37 2.97
CA GLN A 97 2.01 -13.93 1.95
C GLN A 97 1.14 -15.07 2.48
N HIS A 98 1.65 -15.90 3.38
CA HIS A 98 0.88 -16.95 4.03
C HIS A 98 -0.31 -16.37 4.81
N ILE A 99 -0.07 -15.34 5.63
CA ILE A 99 -1.12 -14.64 6.38
C ILE A 99 -2.17 -14.03 5.44
N VAL A 100 -1.73 -13.35 4.36
CA VAL A 100 -2.64 -12.81 3.35
C VAL A 100 -3.49 -13.92 2.73
N HIS A 101 -2.89 -15.07 2.42
CA HIS A 101 -3.58 -16.24 1.86
C HIS A 101 -4.68 -16.77 2.78
N GLU A 102 -4.36 -17.00 4.05
CA GLU A 102 -5.32 -17.54 5.04
C GLU A 102 -6.49 -16.57 5.27
N ILE A 103 -6.21 -15.28 5.45
CA ILE A 103 -7.27 -14.28 5.61
C ILE A 103 -8.13 -14.20 4.36
N HIS A 104 -7.51 -14.10 3.18
CA HIS A 104 -8.24 -14.00 1.92
C HIS A 104 -9.08 -15.26 1.67
N GLY A 105 -8.57 -16.46 1.96
CA GLY A 105 -9.30 -17.72 1.83
C GLY A 105 -10.58 -17.75 2.69
N ALA A 106 -10.47 -17.35 3.96
CA ALA A 106 -11.62 -17.23 4.87
C ALA A 106 -12.64 -16.20 4.35
N PHE A 107 -12.16 -15.01 3.92
CA PHE A 107 -13.00 -13.95 3.39
C PHE A 107 -13.69 -14.38 2.08
N TYR A 108 -12.95 -14.97 1.14
CA TYR A 108 -13.51 -15.47 -0.12
C TYR A 108 -14.66 -16.45 0.12
N ASN A 109 -14.47 -17.41 1.03
CA ASN A 109 -15.50 -18.38 1.37
C ASN A 109 -16.73 -17.71 2.00
N TRP A 110 -16.51 -16.76 2.92
CA TRP A 110 -17.60 -16.07 3.59
C TRP A 110 -18.38 -15.13 2.66
N PHE A 111 -17.70 -14.42 1.74
CA PHE A 111 -18.35 -13.50 0.78
C PHE A 111 -18.93 -14.20 -0.45
N LYS A 112 -18.68 -15.49 -0.65
CA LYS A 112 -19.20 -16.23 -1.80
C LYS A 112 -20.72 -16.12 -1.92
N GLY A 113 -21.20 -15.60 -3.06
CA GLY A 113 -22.63 -15.37 -3.29
C GLY A 113 -23.20 -14.09 -2.64
N LYS A 114 -22.38 -13.27 -2.01
CA LYS A 114 -22.77 -11.97 -1.45
C LYS A 114 -22.37 -10.81 -2.40
N LYS A 115 -22.84 -9.59 -2.11
CA LYS A 115 -22.57 -8.39 -2.92
C LYS A 115 -21.11 -7.98 -2.92
N CYS A 116 -20.43 -8.07 -1.75
CA CYS A 116 -19.08 -7.61 -1.57
C CYS A 116 -18.05 -8.65 -2.01
N ILE A 117 -16.87 -8.19 -2.42
CA ILE A 117 -15.77 -9.03 -2.90
C ILE A 117 -14.51 -8.70 -2.14
N PRO A 118 -13.81 -9.70 -1.56
CA PRO A 118 -12.46 -9.54 -1.08
C PRO A 118 -11.47 -9.58 -2.24
N LEU A 119 -10.53 -8.65 -2.29
CA LEU A 119 -9.45 -8.59 -3.28
C LEU A 119 -8.12 -8.42 -2.57
N THR A 120 -7.05 -8.97 -3.16
CA THR A 120 -5.67 -8.84 -2.65
C THR A 120 -4.85 -7.89 -3.51
N SER A 121 -3.75 -7.39 -2.96
CA SER A 121 -2.72 -6.70 -3.75
C SER A 121 -2.10 -7.63 -4.81
N PRO A 122 -1.58 -7.09 -5.96
CA PRO A 122 -1.54 -5.67 -6.30
C PRO A 122 -2.87 -5.15 -6.86
N PHE A 123 -3.48 -4.19 -6.20
CA PHE A 123 -4.70 -3.52 -6.66
C PHE A 123 -4.72 -2.08 -6.14
N ASP A 124 -4.70 -1.10 -7.06
CA ASP A 124 -4.66 0.31 -6.71
C ASP A 124 -6.00 0.81 -6.21
N ILE A 125 -6.00 1.45 -5.05
CA ILE A 125 -7.12 2.21 -4.51
C ILE A 125 -6.77 3.69 -4.59
N THR A 126 -7.61 4.47 -5.27
CA THR A 126 -7.42 5.91 -5.38
C THR A 126 -8.39 6.63 -4.45
N PHE A 127 -7.87 7.27 -3.41
CA PHE A 127 -8.63 8.09 -2.47
C PHE A 127 -8.52 9.58 -2.82
N PHE A 128 -9.65 10.26 -2.88
CA PHE A 128 -9.75 11.70 -3.06
C PHE A 128 -9.95 12.36 -1.68
N LYS A 129 -8.86 12.60 -0.97
CA LYS A 129 -8.86 13.17 0.39
C LYS A 129 -9.22 14.65 0.39
N ALA A 130 -8.78 15.40 -0.63
CA ALA A 130 -9.12 16.78 -0.95
C ALA A 130 -8.89 17.04 -2.43
N GLU A 131 -9.30 18.22 -2.94
CA GLU A 131 -9.15 18.61 -4.35
C GLU A 131 -7.71 18.44 -4.87
N ASN A 132 -6.73 18.79 -4.06
CA ASN A 132 -5.30 18.70 -4.38
C ASN A 132 -4.55 17.62 -3.57
N ASN A 133 -5.26 16.72 -2.89
CA ASN A 133 -4.67 15.63 -2.13
C ASN A 133 -5.29 14.30 -2.52
N ILE A 134 -4.70 13.68 -3.53
CA ILE A 134 -5.08 12.35 -4.02
C ILE A 134 -4.04 11.36 -3.51
N CYS A 135 -4.53 10.29 -2.87
CA CYS A 135 -3.69 9.21 -2.38
C CYS A 135 -3.95 7.94 -3.19
N VAL A 136 -2.89 7.19 -3.50
CA VAL A 136 -2.97 5.89 -4.17
C VAL A 136 -2.25 4.87 -3.32
N VAL A 137 -2.95 3.82 -2.91
CA VAL A 137 -2.40 2.77 -2.05
C VAL A 137 -2.72 1.38 -2.59
N GLN A 138 -1.91 0.39 -2.21
CA GLN A 138 -2.10 -1.02 -2.54
C GLN A 138 -2.20 -1.86 -1.26
N PRO A 139 -3.35 -1.84 -0.57
CA PRO A 139 -3.54 -2.62 0.64
C PRO A 139 -3.40 -4.13 0.37
N ASP A 140 -2.95 -4.89 1.36
CA ASP A 140 -2.79 -6.33 1.22
C ASP A 140 -4.11 -7.03 0.92
N ILE A 141 -5.20 -6.64 1.63
CA ILE A 141 -6.56 -7.12 1.35
C ILE A 141 -7.55 -5.97 1.50
N ILE A 142 -8.54 -5.93 0.62
CA ILE A 142 -9.71 -5.06 0.75
C ILE A 142 -11.00 -5.84 0.62
N VAL A 143 -12.09 -5.30 1.17
CA VAL A 143 -13.46 -5.74 0.86
C VAL A 143 -14.18 -4.61 0.16
N MET A 144 -14.45 -4.81 -1.13
CA MET A 144 -15.15 -3.87 -2.00
C MET A 144 -16.63 -4.24 -2.09
N CYS A 145 -17.52 -3.28 -1.81
CA CYS A 145 -18.97 -3.47 -1.86
C CYS A 145 -19.68 -2.58 -2.91
N ASP A 146 -18.93 -1.77 -3.63
CA ASP A 146 -19.36 -0.69 -4.54
C ASP A 146 -18.65 -0.78 -5.90
N LYS A 147 -18.84 -1.92 -6.60
CA LYS A 147 -18.22 -2.18 -7.91
C LYS A 147 -18.48 -1.11 -8.96
N GLU A 148 -19.54 -0.35 -8.81
CA GLU A 148 -19.91 0.77 -9.65
C GLU A 148 -18.85 1.89 -9.68
N ASN A 149 -17.95 1.92 -8.69
CA ASN A 149 -16.84 2.86 -8.60
C ASN A 149 -15.55 2.39 -9.30
N ILE A 150 -15.59 1.27 -10.02
CA ILE A 150 -14.54 0.89 -10.96
C ILE A 150 -14.74 1.68 -12.25
N ASP A 151 -13.72 2.45 -12.66
CA ASP A 151 -13.80 3.24 -13.88
C ASP A 151 -13.55 2.39 -15.14
N LYS A 152 -13.71 3.03 -16.33
CA LYS A 152 -13.53 2.37 -17.63
C LYS A 152 -12.10 1.86 -17.91
N LYS A 153 -11.14 2.20 -17.04
CA LYS A 153 -9.74 1.77 -17.10
C LYS A 153 -9.42 0.73 -16.02
N ASP A 154 -10.45 0.10 -15.45
CA ASP A 154 -10.35 -0.87 -14.35
C ASP A 154 -9.66 -0.32 -13.09
N LYS A 155 -9.75 1.01 -12.85
CA LYS A 155 -9.24 1.65 -11.66
C LYS A 155 -10.35 1.84 -10.64
N TYR A 156 -10.11 1.43 -9.40
CA TYR A 156 -11.08 1.58 -8.32
C TYR A 156 -10.90 2.94 -7.64
N LYS A 157 -11.96 3.72 -7.63
CA LYS A 157 -12.06 5.06 -7.06
C LYS A 157 -13.11 5.16 -5.96
N GLY A 158 -13.56 4.01 -5.48
CA GLY A 158 -14.50 3.89 -4.37
C GLY A 158 -13.80 3.85 -3.02
N ILE A 159 -14.59 3.55 -2.00
CA ILE A 159 -14.11 3.42 -0.62
C ILE A 159 -14.32 1.97 -0.18
N PRO A 160 -13.26 1.17 -0.01
CA PRO A 160 -13.41 -0.19 0.49
C PRO A 160 -14.03 -0.17 1.89
N THR A 161 -14.96 -1.08 2.13
CA THR A 161 -15.64 -1.17 3.44
C THR A 161 -14.69 -1.63 4.54
N LEU A 162 -13.78 -2.55 4.20
CA LEU A 162 -12.78 -3.10 5.11
C LEU A 162 -11.43 -3.15 4.39
N VAL A 163 -10.36 -2.81 5.11
CA VAL A 163 -8.97 -2.85 4.65
C VAL A 163 -8.13 -3.64 5.66
N ILE A 164 -7.19 -4.44 5.17
CA ILE A 164 -6.25 -5.20 5.98
C ILE A 164 -4.82 -4.92 5.49
N GLU A 165 -3.93 -4.63 6.43
CA GLU A 165 -2.49 -4.54 6.21
C GLU A 165 -1.76 -5.54 7.11
N VAL A 166 -0.88 -6.33 6.50
CA VAL A 166 0.00 -7.25 7.22
C VAL A 166 1.35 -6.57 7.39
N LEU A 167 1.74 -6.30 8.62
CA LEU A 167 2.94 -5.53 8.91
C LEU A 167 4.21 -6.26 8.46
N SER A 168 5.08 -5.52 7.80
CA SER A 168 6.50 -5.85 7.66
C SER A 168 7.35 -4.92 8.54
N PRO A 169 8.60 -5.29 8.88
CA PRO A 169 9.47 -4.40 9.64
C PRO A 169 9.63 -3.01 9.03
N SER A 170 9.55 -2.92 7.71
CA SER A 170 9.76 -1.70 6.93
C SER A 170 8.52 -0.82 6.80
N THR A 171 7.32 -1.40 6.82
CA THR A 171 6.06 -0.66 6.62
C THR A 171 5.36 -0.33 7.93
N ARG A 172 5.79 -0.95 9.05
CA ARG A 172 5.12 -0.88 10.36
C ARG A 172 4.68 0.53 10.77
N SER A 173 5.59 1.51 10.74
CA SER A 173 5.26 2.88 11.13
C SER A 173 4.27 3.56 10.17
N LYS A 174 4.41 3.31 8.87
CA LYS A 174 3.52 3.82 7.82
C LYS A 174 2.11 3.27 8.01
N ASP A 175 1.98 1.95 8.13
CA ASP A 175 0.69 1.27 8.21
C ASP A 175 -0.03 1.58 9.53
N MET A 176 0.70 1.66 10.65
CA MET A 176 0.11 1.95 11.95
C MET A 176 -0.36 3.40 12.12
N LEU A 177 0.27 4.36 11.45
CA LEU A 177 -0.01 5.77 11.66
C LEU A 177 -0.62 6.45 10.44
N LYS A 178 0.10 6.44 9.30
CA LYS A 178 -0.32 7.19 8.10
C LYS A 178 -1.51 6.56 7.41
N LYS A 179 -1.50 5.24 7.23
CA LYS A 179 -2.62 4.52 6.59
C LYS A 179 -3.84 4.49 7.49
N LEU A 180 -3.68 4.33 8.81
CA LEU A 180 -4.82 4.44 9.73
C LEU A 180 -5.50 5.81 9.63
N ASP A 181 -4.71 6.90 9.58
CA ASP A 181 -5.25 8.24 9.42
C ASP A 181 -5.90 8.45 8.04
N LEU A 182 -5.27 7.95 6.97
CA LEU A 182 -5.83 7.97 5.62
C LEU A 182 -7.18 7.25 5.54
N TYR A 183 -7.24 5.98 6.00
CA TYR A 183 -8.45 5.17 5.91
C TYR A 183 -9.59 5.76 6.75
N LYS A 184 -9.27 6.26 7.93
CA LYS A 184 -10.22 6.97 8.80
C LYS A 184 -10.81 8.20 8.10
N GLN A 185 -9.97 9.07 7.51
CA GLN A 185 -10.43 10.30 6.83
C GLN A 185 -11.18 10.03 5.53
N CYS A 186 -10.89 8.94 4.85
CA CYS A 186 -11.52 8.58 3.58
C CYS A 186 -12.80 7.74 3.75
N GLY A 187 -13.23 7.42 4.97
CA GLY A 187 -14.50 6.77 5.24
C GLY A 187 -14.49 5.24 5.16
N VAL A 188 -13.32 4.60 5.23
CA VAL A 188 -13.22 3.15 5.45
C VAL A 188 -13.91 2.81 6.78
N ARG A 189 -14.70 1.74 6.82
CA ARG A 189 -15.49 1.37 8.01
C ARG A 189 -14.73 0.50 8.99
N GLU A 190 -13.81 -0.32 8.50
CA GLU A 190 -13.04 -1.25 9.32
C GLU A 190 -11.61 -1.37 8.81
N TYR A 191 -10.64 -1.34 9.71
CA TYR A 191 -9.23 -1.48 9.39
C TYR A 191 -8.56 -2.51 10.30
N TRP A 192 -7.90 -3.51 9.71
CA TRP A 192 -7.13 -4.51 10.42
C TRP A 192 -5.64 -4.26 10.22
N ILE A 193 -4.91 -4.29 11.33
CA ILE A 193 -3.45 -4.34 11.33
C ILE A 193 -3.04 -5.70 11.87
N VAL A 194 -2.44 -6.52 11.02
CA VAL A 194 -1.94 -7.85 11.38
C VAL A 194 -0.45 -7.77 11.64
N ASP A 195 -0.02 -8.16 12.84
CA ASP A 195 1.38 -8.15 13.28
C ASP A 195 1.96 -9.57 13.34
N PRO A 196 2.71 -10.02 12.32
CA PRO A 196 3.31 -11.35 12.28
C PRO A 196 4.36 -11.59 13.37
N GLN A 197 5.03 -10.53 13.85
CA GLN A 197 6.09 -10.66 14.87
C GLN A 197 5.51 -10.98 16.24
N ASN A 198 4.37 -10.37 16.57
CA ASN A 198 3.73 -10.55 17.88
C ASN A 198 2.54 -11.51 17.82
N SER A 199 2.23 -12.09 16.66
CA SER A 199 1.07 -12.96 16.43
C SER A 199 -0.22 -12.32 16.93
N GLN A 200 -0.42 -11.06 16.56
CA GLN A 200 -1.56 -10.23 16.99
C GLN A 200 -2.23 -9.57 15.79
N THR A 201 -3.53 -9.32 15.95
CA THR A 201 -4.31 -8.52 15.00
C THR A 201 -5.07 -7.45 15.77
N MET A 202 -4.90 -6.20 15.36
CA MET A 202 -5.68 -5.07 15.84
C MET A 202 -6.80 -4.79 14.83
N VAL A 203 -8.03 -4.78 15.29
CA VAL A 203 -9.22 -4.43 14.50
C VAL A 203 -9.74 -3.07 14.96
N TYR A 204 -9.75 -2.10 14.05
CA TYR A 204 -10.32 -0.77 14.28
C TYR A 204 -11.68 -0.67 13.58
N SER A 205 -12.69 -0.23 14.30
CA SER A 205 -13.96 0.22 13.73
C SER A 205 -13.90 1.74 13.58
N LEU A 206 -14.17 2.22 12.37
CA LEU A 206 -14.02 3.61 11.97
C LEU A 206 -15.37 4.20 11.57
N ASP A 207 -15.68 5.39 12.07
CA ASP A 207 -16.87 6.15 11.67
C ASP A 207 -16.64 7.65 11.89
N ASN A 208 -17.23 8.49 11.02
CA ASN A 208 -17.14 9.95 11.11
C ASN A 208 -15.72 10.49 11.32
N ASN A 209 -14.75 9.94 10.59
CA ASN A 209 -13.33 10.29 10.67
C ASN A 209 -12.69 10.01 12.04
N ASP A 210 -13.26 9.09 12.83
CA ASP A 210 -12.74 8.73 14.15
C ASP A 210 -12.68 7.21 14.36
N ILE A 211 -11.92 6.78 15.36
CA ILE A 211 -11.88 5.40 15.82
C ILE A 211 -12.98 5.25 16.87
N VAL A 212 -14.06 4.55 16.52
CA VAL A 212 -15.19 4.32 17.44
C VAL A 212 -15.01 3.07 18.31
N ASN A 213 -14.19 2.11 17.85
CA ASN A 213 -13.83 0.93 18.63
C ASN A 213 -12.48 0.37 18.17
N SER A 214 -11.78 -0.31 19.07
CA SER A 214 -10.56 -1.05 18.76
C SER A 214 -10.46 -2.31 19.63
N ILE A 215 -10.17 -3.45 19.00
CA ILE A 215 -10.02 -4.74 19.68
C ILE A 215 -8.71 -5.38 19.24
N ALA A 216 -7.92 -5.83 20.22
CA ALA A 216 -6.71 -6.61 19.96
C ALA A 216 -7.02 -8.10 20.14
N TYR A 217 -6.68 -8.90 19.13
CA TYR A 217 -6.75 -10.35 19.14
C TYR A 217 -5.32 -10.92 19.10
N GLY A 218 -5.00 -11.83 20.02
CA GLY A 218 -3.68 -12.45 20.10
C GLY A 218 -3.75 -13.98 20.08
N LYS A 219 -2.79 -14.63 19.40
CA LYS A 219 -2.66 -16.08 19.41
C LYS A 219 -2.50 -16.56 20.86
N GLY A 220 -3.27 -17.57 21.26
CA GLY A 220 -3.31 -18.09 22.62
C GLY A 220 -4.27 -17.35 23.57
N ALA A 221 -4.70 -16.11 23.26
CA ALA A 221 -5.70 -15.37 24.03
C ALA A 221 -7.07 -15.37 23.35
N SER A 222 -7.11 -15.49 22.03
CA SER A 222 -8.34 -15.54 21.22
C SER A 222 -8.23 -16.67 20.22
N ALA A 223 -9.34 -17.33 19.87
CA ALA A 223 -9.36 -18.35 18.82
C ALA A 223 -9.51 -17.75 17.43
N TYR A 224 -10.24 -16.64 17.33
CA TYR A 224 -10.57 -16.00 16.06
C TYR A 224 -10.41 -14.48 16.14
N VAL A 225 -10.03 -13.87 15.02
CA VAL A 225 -10.24 -12.46 14.76
C VAL A 225 -11.64 -12.31 14.18
N GLN A 226 -12.41 -11.36 14.67
CA GLN A 226 -13.80 -11.12 14.24
C GLN A 226 -13.94 -9.74 13.61
N SER A 227 -14.67 -9.68 12.48
CA SER A 227 -15.05 -8.40 11.90
C SER A 227 -16.12 -7.73 12.78
N TYR A 228 -15.93 -6.44 12.99
CA TYR A 228 -16.94 -5.60 13.63
C TYR A 228 -18.09 -5.27 12.67
N TYR A 229 -17.77 -4.96 11.42
CA TYR A 229 -18.74 -4.52 10.42
C TYR A 229 -19.52 -5.69 9.79
N PHE A 230 -18.83 -6.79 9.49
CA PHE A 230 -19.43 -7.98 8.86
C PHE A 230 -19.71 -9.06 9.90
N ASN A 231 -20.92 -9.00 10.49
CA ASN A 231 -21.31 -9.95 11.54
C ASN A 231 -21.17 -11.41 11.10
N GLY A 232 -20.41 -12.19 11.86
CA GLY A 232 -20.11 -13.60 11.58
C GLY A 232 -18.92 -13.84 10.66
N LEU A 233 -18.28 -12.79 10.11
CA LEU A 233 -17.00 -12.93 9.44
C LEU A 233 -15.89 -13.05 10.49
N GLN A 234 -15.15 -14.16 10.45
CA GLN A 234 -14.05 -14.43 11.37
C GLN A 234 -12.94 -15.22 10.70
N VAL A 235 -11.72 -15.10 11.22
CA VAL A 235 -10.53 -15.84 10.76
C VAL A 235 -9.85 -16.45 11.97
N ALA A 236 -9.48 -17.74 11.88
CA ALA A 236 -8.78 -18.41 12.97
C ALA A 236 -7.33 -17.87 13.10
N LEU A 237 -6.94 -17.50 14.32
CA LEU A 237 -5.59 -17.00 14.61
C LEU A 237 -4.53 -18.07 14.42
N ASP A 238 -4.86 -19.33 14.68
CA ASP A 238 -3.92 -20.45 14.48
C ASP A 238 -3.62 -20.67 12.99
N ASP A 239 -4.59 -20.48 12.10
CA ASP A 239 -4.38 -20.57 10.64
C ASP A 239 -3.48 -19.42 10.16
N MET A 240 -3.75 -18.19 10.63
CA MET A 240 -2.97 -17.01 10.24
C MET A 240 -1.50 -17.06 10.70
N PHE A 241 -1.25 -17.60 11.90
CA PHE A 241 0.05 -17.58 12.54
C PHE A 241 0.64 -19.00 12.72
N SER A 242 0.23 -19.96 11.88
CA SER A 242 0.92 -21.27 11.79
C SER A 242 2.35 -21.07 11.27
N ASP A 243 3.29 -21.88 11.79
CA ASP A 243 4.68 -21.87 11.36
C ASP A 243 4.88 -22.54 10.00
#